data_b08453bec4479c66b9bbb8ff449e45e8
#
_entry.id   b08453bec4479c66b9bbb8ff449e45e8
#
_cell.length_a   1.000
_cell.length_b   1.000
_cell.length_c   1.000
_cell.angle_alpha   90.00
_cell.angle_beta   90.00
_cell.angle_gamma   90.00
#
_symmetry.space_group_name_H-M   'P 1'
#
loop_
_entity.id
_entity.type
_entity.pdbx_description
1 polymer ?
#
loop_
_entity_poly.entity_id
_entity_poly.type
_entity_poly.pdbx_seq_one_letter_code
_entity_poly.pdbx_strand_id
1 'polypeptide(L)'
;MRPPTHILVVNGVKVRQPVFVMGAPHSGADLLGRALKRSPGFHVTMGRAPVARVVYAFARRPSIARSGGAPSVIRDVLAEAWQVVPGACAECTATCREAGGIVGSGPCVGAGTLTRFGDASPDLLYSAPVLLRAFPDARLIQIIRDGRDVVADMLADPNCMAWFKPHMLSEDAEFPNPFLGVNSADHRGRWKDMAPAGKCALRWRGAVRLSAALRRELPAEQLLTLRYEDMLAAPGEAIDAVSSFLETKISTIALYGTAVPKPGGWRKRLAPADAELVEKVGRDELSRLGYR
;
A
#
# COMPACT_ATOMS: atom_id res chain seq x y z
N MET A 1 -13.65 -21.38 22.62
CA MET A 1 -13.24 -20.14 23.33
C MET A 1 -12.76 -19.13 22.29
N ARG A 2 -13.37 -17.95 22.22
CA ARG A 2 -12.80 -16.84 21.41
C ARG A 2 -11.48 -16.41 22.07
N PRO A 3 -10.38 -16.28 21.33
CA PRO A 3 -9.14 -15.75 21.91
C PRO A 3 -9.43 -14.36 22.52
N PRO A 4 -8.78 -14.01 23.64
CA PRO A 4 -8.98 -12.71 24.23
C PRO A 4 -8.60 -11.64 23.20
N THR A 5 -9.55 -10.78 22.89
CA THR A 5 -9.32 -9.63 22.00
C THR A 5 -8.41 -8.67 22.77
N HIS A 6 -7.10 -8.73 22.50
CA HIS A 6 -6.16 -7.78 23.07
C HIS A 6 -6.50 -6.38 22.56
N ILE A 7 -7.02 -5.53 23.42
CA ILE A 7 -7.30 -4.14 23.12
C ILE A 7 -5.96 -3.42 22.97
N LEU A 8 -5.71 -2.87 21.80
CA LEU A 8 -4.56 -2.01 21.56
C LEU A 8 -4.94 -0.57 21.95
N VAL A 9 -4.11 0.07 22.76
CA VAL A 9 -4.23 1.48 23.13
C VAL A 9 -2.95 2.20 22.70
N VAL A 10 -3.09 3.27 21.93
CA VAL A 10 -1.98 4.10 21.46
C VAL A 10 -2.31 5.55 21.77
N ASN A 11 -1.38 6.29 22.37
CA ASN A 11 -1.59 7.69 22.82
C ASN A 11 -2.83 7.87 23.71
N GLY A 12 -3.16 6.87 24.54
CA GLY A 12 -4.37 6.87 25.36
C GLY A 12 -5.67 6.57 24.62
N VAL A 13 -5.63 6.37 23.30
CA VAL A 13 -6.79 6.10 22.45
C VAL A 13 -6.85 4.61 22.10
N LYS A 14 -8.02 4.00 22.27
CA LYS A 14 -8.26 2.62 21.83
C LYS A 14 -8.27 2.55 20.31
N VAL A 15 -7.40 1.72 19.74
CA VAL A 15 -7.38 1.46 18.29
C VAL A 15 -8.63 0.65 17.93
N ARG A 16 -9.44 1.22 17.05
CA ARG A 16 -10.66 0.60 16.50
C ARG A 16 -10.72 0.90 15.01
N GLN A 17 -11.09 -0.10 14.22
CA GLN A 17 -11.23 0.02 12.77
C GLN A 17 -10.06 0.79 12.12
N PRO A 18 -8.80 0.37 12.35
CA PRO A 18 -7.68 1.05 11.74
C PRO A 18 -7.82 0.99 10.21
N VAL A 19 -7.38 2.06 9.53
CA VAL A 19 -7.55 2.21 8.08
C VAL A 19 -6.23 1.92 7.38
N PHE A 20 -6.24 0.99 6.43
CA PHE A 20 -5.06 0.67 5.62
C PHE A 20 -5.34 0.97 4.14
N VAL A 21 -4.56 1.91 3.58
CA VAL A 21 -4.59 2.22 2.14
C VAL A 21 -3.46 1.49 1.46
N MET A 22 -3.78 0.64 0.49
CA MET A 22 -2.83 -0.29 -0.11
C MET A 22 -3.05 -0.48 -1.62
N GLY A 23 -2.09 -1.08 -2.30
CA GLY A 23 -2.16 -1.39 -3.73
C GLY A 23 -0.80 -1.83 -4.28
N ALA A 24 -0.62 -1.79 -5.59
CA ALA A 24 0.71 -1.86 -6.16
C ALA A 24 1.50 -0.58 -5.82
N PRO A 25 2.83 -0.61 -5.77
CA PRO A 25 3.62 0.62 -5.69
C PRO A 25 3.16 1.63 -6.75
N HIS A 26 3.16 2.92 -6.41
CA HIS A 26 2.72 3.99 -7.32
C HIS A 26 1.28 3.91 -7.82
N SER A 27 0.40 3.14 -7.15
CA SER A 27 -1.03 3.10 -7.50
C SER A 27 -1.86 4.26 -6.95
N GLY A 28 -1.26 5.18 -6.16
CA GLY A 28 -1.94 6.36 -5.61
C GLY A 28 -2.36 6.22 -4.14
N ALA A 29 -1.84 5.23 -3.42
CA ALA A 29 -2.10 5.07 -1.99
C ALA A 29 -1.64 6.29 -1.18
N ASP A 30 -0.54 6.93 -1.59
CA ASP A 30 -0.04 8.17 -1.01
C ASP A 30 -1.00 9.36 -1.19
N LEU A 31 -1.66 9.46 -2.34
CA LEU A 31 -2.62 10.51 -2.62
C LEU A 31 -3.81 10.45 -1.66
N LEU A 32 -4.40 9.27 -1.50
CA LEU A 32 -5.48 9.06 -0.53
C LEU A 32 -4.98 9.17 0.92
N GLY A 33 -3.78 8.67 1.20
CA GLY A 33 -3.13 8.81 2.50
C GLY A 33 -2.99 10.27 2.95
N ARG A 34 -2.69 11.19 2.01
CA ARG A 34 -2.66 12.66 2.26
C ARG A 34 -4.04 13.18 2.65
N ALA A 35 -5.09 12.75 1.97
CA ALA A 35 -6.46 13.16 2.28
C ALA A 35 -6.88 12.70 3.69
N LEU A 36 -6.62 11.44 4.02
CA LEU A 36 -6.90 10.90 5.35
C LEU A 36 -6.09 11.63 6.43
N LYS A 37 -4.78 11.84 6.20
CA LYS A 37 -3.88 12.49 7.17
C LYS A 37 -4.28 13.94 7.48
N ARG A 38 -4.91 14.64 6.54
CA ARG A 38 -5.43 16.01 6.70
C ARG A 38 -6.86 16.05 7.23
N SER A 39 -7.47 14.90 7.41
CA SER A 39 -8.82 14.81 7.95
C SER A 39 -8.78 14.84 9.49
N PRO A 40 -9.71 15.56 10.14
CA PRO A 40 -9.73 15.67 11.60
C PRO A 40 -9.80 14.29 12.28
N GLY A 41 -9.02 14.12 13.34
CA GLY A 41 -9.01 12.90 14.15
C GLY A 41 -8.21 11.74 13.58
N PHE A 42 -7.69 11.82 12.35
CA PHE A 42 -6.87 10.77 11.77
C PHE A 42 -5.38 10.95 12.07
N HIS A 43 -4.73 9.87 12.48
CA HIS A 43 -3.28 9.73 12.45
C HIS A 43 -2.92 8.62 11.46
N VAL A 44 -2.46 9.03 10.29
CA VAL A 44 -2.06 8.12 9.20
C VAL A 44 -0.57 8.22 8.99
N THR A 45 0.12 7.09 9.08
CA THR A 45 1.53 6.96 8.73
C THR A 45 1.68 6.58 7.25
N MET A 46 2.85 6.89 6.66
CA MET A 46 3.11 6.65 5.24
C MET A 46 4.58 6.24 5.08
N GLY A 47 4.82 4.94 4.90
CA GLY A 47 6.15 4.41 4.64
C GLY A 47 7.14 4.52 5.81
N ARG A 48 6.68 4.41 7.06
CA ARG A 48 7.56 4.34 8.24
C ARG A 48 8.54 3.17 8.09
N ALA A 49 9.83 3.44 8.29
CA ALA A 49 10.88 2.44 8.07
C ALA A 49 10.68 1.13 8.88
N PRO A 50 10.28 1.15 10.16
CA PRO A 50 10.00 -0.09 10.89
C PRO A 50 8.87 -0.91 10.27
N VAL A 51 7.77 -0.26 9.85
CA VAL A 51 6.63 -0.92 9.18
C VAL A 51 7.08 -1.52 7.85
N ALA A 52 7.80 -0.75 7.03
CA ALA A 52 8.33 -1.21 5.75
C ALA A 52 9.24 -2.44 5.91
N ARG A 53 10.12 -2.46 6.92
CA ARG A 53 11.00 -3.61 7.19
C ARG A 53 10.23 -4.90 7.49
N VAL A 54 9.16 -4.82 8.29
CA VAL A 54 8.31 -5.98 8.60
C VAL A 54 7.56 -6.45 7.36
N VAL A 55 6.93 -5.53 6.61
CA VAL A 55 6.25 -5.85 5.35
C VAL A 55 7.20 -6.52 4.37
N TYR A 56 8.41 -6.02 4.25
CA TYR A 56 9.42 -6.60 3.37
C TYR A 56 9.97 -7.94 3.85
N ALA A 57 10.09 -8.14 5.16
CA ALA A 57 10.45 -9.46 5.69
C ALA A 57 9.37 -10.51 5.35
N PHE A 58 8.11 -10.14 5.46
CA PHE A 58 6.98 -10.99 5.07
C PHE A 58 6.93 -11.24 3.55
N ALA A 59 7.20 -10.21 2.75
CA ALA A 59 7.25 -10.32 1.29
C ALA A 59 8.40 -11.23 0.83
N ARG A 60 9.56 -11.12 1.47
CA ARG A 60 10.74 -11.96 1.19
C ARG A 60 10.51 -13.42 1.57
N ARG A 61 9.89 -13.65 2.73
CA ARG A 61 9.61 -14.97 3.28
C ARG A 61 8.14 -15.14 3.64
N PRO A 62 7.27 -15.45 2.68
CA PRO A 62 5.85 -15.66 2.93
C PRO A 62 5.53 -16.70 4.01
N SER A 63 6.43 -17.65 4.29
CA SER A 63 6.30 -18.60 5.39
C SER A 63 6.23 -17.89 6.75
N ILE A 64 7.03 -16.83 6.96
CA ILE A 64 7.00 -16.04 8.18
C ILE A 64 5.65 -15.32 8.32
N ALA A 65 5.12 -14.76 7.24
CA ALA A 65 3.80 -14.12 7.25
C ALA A 65 2.66 -15.08 7.64
N ARG A 66 2.81 -16.38 7.33
CA ARG A 66 1.83 -17.41 7.70
C ARG A 66 1.96 -17.88 9.16
N SER A 67 3.05 -17.54 9.84
CA SER A 67 3.27 -17.97 11.23
C SER A 67 2.24 -17.39 12.20
N GLY A 68 2.05 -18.05 13.34
CA GLY A 68 1.15 -17.57 14.39
C GLY A 68 1.58 -16.26 15.04
N GLY A 69 2.88 -15.95 15.04
CA GLY A 69 3.43 -14.70 15.60
C GLY A 69 3.35 -13.48 14.68
N ALA A 70 3.15 -13.67 13.38
CA ALA A 70 3.14 -12.57 12.42
C ALA A 70 2.12 -11.45 12.74
N PRO A 71 0.88 -11.75 13.19
CA PRO A 71 -0.08 -10.72 13.58
C PRO A 71 0.40 -9.84 14.74
N SER A 72 1.07 -10.41 15.74
CA SER A 72 1.62 -9.62 16.86
C SER A 72 2.73 -8.70 16.38
N VAL A 73 3.66 -9.21 15.56
CA VAL A 73 4.77 -8.42 15.02
C VAL A 73 4.27 -7.20 14.22
N ILE A 74 3.32 -7.39 13.30
CA ILE A 74 2.80 -6.26 12.50
C ILE A 74 1.97 -5.30 13.35
N ARG A 75 1.26 -5.80 14.35
CA ARG A 75 0.50 -4.99 15.30
C ARG A 75 1.41 -4.10 16.15
N ASP A 76 2.49 -4.66 16.67
CA ASP A 76 3.41 -3.96 17.56
C ASP A 76 4.18 -2.87 16.80
N VAL A 77 4.65 -3.16 15.58
CA VAL A 77 5.35 -2.15 14.76
C VAL A 77 4.42 -1.02 14.30
N LEU A 78 3.14 -1.31 14.03
CA LEU A 78 2.15 -0.28 13.72
C LEU A 78 1.82 0.55 14.97
N ALA A 79 1.67 -0.10 16.13
CA ALA A 79 1.47 0.59 17.39
C ALA A 79 2.60 1.58 17.70
N GLU A 80 3.85 1.17 17.50
CA GLU A 80 5.02 2.03 17.62
C GLU A 80 5.00 3.17 16.60
N ALA A 81 4.70 2.87 15.33
CA ALA A 81 4.61 3.88 14.27
C ALA A 81 3.55 4.95 14.56
N TRP A 82 2.48 4.60 15.26
CA TRP A 82 1.38 5.50 15.62
C TRP A 82 1.61 6.29 16.91
N GLN A 83 2.72 6.09 17.62
CA GLN A 83 3.05 6.91 18.78
C GLN A 83 3.29 8.37 18.39
N VAL A 84 2.62 9.27 19.09
CA VAL A 84 2.79 10.72 18.95
C VAL A 84 3.66 11.22 20.12
N VAL A 85 4.96 11.14 19.91
CA VAL A 85 5.95 11.61 20.89
C VAL A 85 6.79 12.74 20.26
N PRO A 86 7.38 13.63 21.09
CA PRO A 86 8.29 14.65 20.57
C PRO A 86 9.40 14.03 19.70
N GLY A 87 9.62 14.60 18.53
CA GLY A 87 10.63 14.12 17.59
C GLY A 87 10.25 12.90 16.72
N ALA A 88 9.16 12.18 17.00
CA ALA A 88 8.79 10.98 16.23
C ALA A 88 8.62 11.25 14.73
N CYS A 89 8.16 12.45 14.35
CA CYS A 89 7.98 12.82 12.94
C CYS A 89 9.30 13.11 12.21
N ALA A 90 10.42 13.27 12.90
CA ALA A 90 11.73 13.40 12.26
C ALA A 90 12.14 12.13 11.50
N GLU A 91 11.69 10.96 11.96
CA GLU A 91 11.94 9.65 11.33
C GLU A 91 10.91 9.27 10.25
N CYS A 92 9.90 10.11 10.02
CA CYS A 92 8.93 9.90 8.97
C CYS A 92 9.54 10.17 7.59
N THR A 93 9.01 9.50 6.55
CA THR A 93 9.36 9.81 5.16
C THR A 93 9.02 11.26 4.81
N ALA A 94 9.73 11.82 3.82
CA ALA A 94 9.41 13.16 3.29
C ALA A 94 7.93 13.26 2.89
N THR A 95 7.42 12.27 2.18
CA THR A 95 6.01 12.18 1.77
C THR A 95 5.05 12.26 2.96
N CYS A 96 5.34 11.56 4.06
CA CYS A 96 4.51 11.58 5.27
C CYS A 96 4.52 12.97 5.93
N ARG A 97 5.69 13.62 6.00
CA ARG A 97 5.85 14.95 6.59
C ARG A 97 5.14 16.03 5.79
N GLU A 98 5.34 16.04 4.47
CA GLU A 98 4.65 16.93 3.55
C GLU A 98 3.13 16.77 3.59
N ALA A 99 2.66 15.52 3.63
CA ALA A 99 1.23 15.21 3.78
C ALA A 99 0.65 15.79 5.07
N GLY A 100 1.43 15.78 6.16
CA GLY A 100 1.04 16.37 7.44
C GLY A 100 1.19 17.89 7.52
N GLY A 101 1.78 18.54 6.51
CA GLY A 101 2.07 19.99 6.55
C GLY A 101 3.11 20.38 7.60
N ILE A 102 4.03 19.44 7.95
CA ILE A 102 4.97 19.64 9.05
C ILE A 102 6.13 20.50 8.57
N VAL A 103 6.29 21.63 9.22
CA VAL A 103 7.48 22.48 9.13
C VAL A 103 8.27 22.29 10.42
N GLY A 104 9.48 21.70 10.34
CA GLY A 104 10.32 21.45 11.51
C GLY A 104 10.11 20.07 12.16
N SER A 105 10.30 19.98 13.49
CA SER A 105 10.30 18.73 14.29
C SER A 105 9.01 18.45 15.06
N GLY A 106 7.99 19.28 14.90
CA GLY A 106 6.70 19.11 15.59
C GLY A 106 5.97 17.83 15.19
N PRO A 107 5.02 17.35 16.03
CA PRO A 107 4.17 16.23 15.68
C PRO A 107 3.18 16.59 14.57
N CYS A 108 2.85 15.63 13.70
CA CYS A 108 1.91 15.82 12.60
C CYS A 108 0.44 15.86 13.01
N VAL A 109 0.16 15.58 14.28
CA VAL A 109 -1.19 15.56 14.85
C VAL A 109 -1.10 15.79 16.36
N GLY A 110 -2.09 16.49 16.92
CA GLY A 110 -2.21 16.64 18.38
C GLY A 110 -2.76 15.38 19.01
N ALA A 111 -2.10 14.85 20.05
CA ALA A 111 -2.50 13.61 20.70
C ALA A 111 -3.96 13.65 21.23
N GLY A 112 -4.43 14.80 21.73
CA GLY A 112 -5.79 14.94 22.28
C GLY A 112 -6.93 14.97 21.25
N THR A 113 -6.61 15.04 19.95
CA THR A 113 -7.62 15.07 18.87
C THR A 113 -7.78 13.74 18.14
N LEU A 114 -6.98 12.72 18.51
CA LEU A 114 -6.95 11.44 17.81
C LEU A 114 -8.19 10.60 18.08
N THR A 115 -8.76 10.08 17.01
CA THR A 115 -9.89 9.14 17.07
C THR A 115 -9.65 7.89 16.24
N ARG A 116 -8.80 7.96 15.22
CA ARG A 116 -8.58 6.87 14.28
C ARG A 116 -7.13 6.81 13.79
N PHE A 117 -6.63 5.60 13.64
CA PHE A 117 -5.27 5.32 13.16
C PHE A 117 -5.29 4.69 11.78
N GLY A 118 -4.21 4.86 11.03
CA GLY A 118 -4.06 4.22 9.73
C GLY A 118 -2.62 4.21 9.22
N ASP A 119 -2.43 3.49 8.12
CA ASP A 119 -1.20 3.52 7.33
C ASP A 119 -1.54 3.47 5.84
N ALA A 120 -0.84 4.29 5.06
CA ALA A 120 -1.01 4.38 3.61
C ALA A 120 0.28 3.98 2.87
N SER A 121 0.72 2.77 3.12
CA SER A 121 1.86 2.15 2.44
C SER A 121 1.37 1.11 1.43
N PRO A 122 1.63 1.29 0.13
CA PRO A 122 1.08 0.41 -0.91
C PRO A 122 1.36 -1.07 -0.64
N ASP A 123 2.58 -1.40 -0.26
CA ASP A 123 3.06 -2.77 -0.06
C ASP A 123 2.39 -3.52 1.11
N LEU A 124 1.60 -2.84 1.95
CA LEU A 124 0.72 -3.47 2.95
C LEU A 124 -0.26 -4.47 2.31
N LEU A 125 -0.57 -4.31 1.02
CA LEU A 125 -1.39 -5.25 0.26
C LEU A 125 -0.87 -6.69 0.39
N TYR A 126 0.44 -6.89 0.35
CA TYR A 126 1.05 -8.22 0.47
C TYR A 126 0.98 -8.81 1.89
N SER A 127 0.68 -7.96 2.87
CA SER A 127 0.48 -8.33 4.26
C SER A 127 -1.00 -8.29 4.68
N ALA A 128 -1.94 -8.05 3.77
CA ALA A 128 -3.36 -7.91 4.09
C ALA A 128 -3.93 -9.07 4.93
N PRO A 129 -3.63 -10.36 4.65
CA PRO A 129 -4.09 -11.46 5.50
C PRO A 129 -3.51 -11.42 6.92
N VAL A 130 -2.31 -10.87 7.11
CA VAL A 130 -1.70 -10.69 8.44
C VAL A 130 -2.35 -9.52 9.17
N LEU A 131 -2.60 -8.42 8.45
CA LEU A 131 -3.29 -7.24 9.00
C LEU A 131 -4.69 -7.60 9.51
N LEU A 132 -5.45 -8.40 8.76
CA LEU A 132 -6.79 -8.84 9.16
C LEU A 132 -6.77 -9.77 10.39
N ARG A 133 -5.71 -10.55 10.56
CA ARG A 133 -5.53 -11.34 11.79
C ARG A 133 -5.11 -10.47 12.98
N ALA A 134 -4.33 -9.41 12.72
CA ALA A 134 -3.90 -8.46 13.75
C ALA A 134 -5.02 -7.48 14.17
N PHE A 135 -5.84 -7.07 13.21
CA PHE A 135 -6.94 -6.13 13.35
C PHE A 135 -8.17 -6.65 12.61
N PRO A 136 -8.98 -7.53 13.23
CA PRO A 136 -10.15 -8.12 12.56
C PRO A 136 -11.23 -7.11 12.15
N ASP A 137 -11.22 -5.94 12.78
CA ASP A 137 -12.13 -4.81 12.50
C ASP A 137 -11.54 -3.77 11.53
N ALA A 138 -10.37 -4.03 10.95
CA ALA A 138 -9.71 -3.09 10.04
C ALA A 138 -10.56 -2.77 8.81
N ARG A 139 -10.48 -1.52 8.35
CA ARG A 139 -11.03 -1.04 7.09
C ARG A 139 -9.92 -0.94 6.05
N LEU A 140 -10.05 -1.72 4.98
CA LEU A 140 -9.05 -1.78 3.92
C LEU A 140 -9.51 -0.96 2.72
N ILE A 141 -8.65 -0.12 2.18
CA ILE A 141 -8.90 0.59 0.92
C ILE A 141 -7.81 0.20 -0.04
N GLN A 142 -8.16 -0.47 -1.12
CA GLN A 142 -7.20 -0.82 -2.17
C GLN A 142 -7.36 0.07 -3.39
N ILE A 143 -6.22 0.49 -3.96
CA ILE A 143 -6.20 1.33 -5.15
C ILE A 143 -5.59 0.53 -6.31
N ILE A 144 -6.33 0.51 -7.43
CA ILE A 144 -5.94 -0.12 -8.69
C ILE A 144 -5.61 0.98 -9.68
N ARG A 145 -4.55 0.79 -10.46
CA ARG A 145 -4.10 1.71 -11.51
C ARG A 145 -3.59 0.95 -12.72
N ASP A 146 -3.61 1.57 -13.92
CA ASP A 146 -3.05 0.99 -15.14
C ASP A 146 -1.62 0.49 -14.91
N GLY A 147 -1.42 -0.80 -15.18
CA GLY A 147 -0.14 -1.46 -14.94
C GLY A 147 1.02 -0.87 -15.72
N ARG A 148 0.76 -0.30 -16.89
CA ARG A 148 1.78 0.34 -17.71
C ARG A 148 2.30 1.62 -17.07
N ASP A 149 1.40 2.43 -16.49
CA ASP A 149 1.78 3.61 -15.71
C ASP A 149 2.51 3.24 -14.41
N VAL A 150 2.01 2.21 -13.71
CA VAL A 150 2.66 1.69 -12.50
C VAL A 150 4.08 1.21 -12.78
N VAL A 151 4.27 0.43 -13.86
CA VAL A 151 5.60 -0.06 -14.25
C VAL A 151 6.53 1.08 -14.64
N ALA A 152 6.04 2.08 -15.39
CA ALA A 152 6.83 3.26 -15.73
C ALA A 152 7.32 4.02 -14.49
N ASP A 153 6.47 4.15 -13.46
CA ASP A 153 6.83 4.78 -12.20
C ASP A 153 7.79 3.89 -11.37
N MET A 154 7.56 2.58 -11.31
CA MET A 154 8.44 1.65 -10.61
C MET A 154 9.86 1.61 -11.19
N LEU A 155 10.00 1.65 -12.53
CA LEU A 155 11.30 1.67 -13.19
C LEU A 155 12.10 2.93 -12.88
N ALA A 156 11.43 4.05 -12.62
CA ALA A 156 12.04 5.32 -12.23
C ALA A 156 12.35 5.41 -10.72
N ASP A 157 11.83 4.47 -9.90
CA ASP A 157 12.01 4.48 -8.45
C ASP A 157 13.16 3.54 -8.00
N PRO A 158 14.29 4.09 -7.53
CA PRO A 158 15.41 3.29 -7.04
C PRO A 158 15.03 2.32 -5.90
N ASN A 159 14.04 2.66 -5.07
CA ASN A 159 13.60 1.79 -3.97
C ASN A 159 12.84 0.57 -4.52
N CYS A 160 11.98 0.76 -5.51
CA CYS A 160 11.35 -0.36 -6.21
C CYS A 160 12.38 -1.23 -6.93
N MET A 161 13.35 -0.61 -7.60
CA MET A 161 14.39 -1.31 -8.35
C MET A 161 15.41 -2.02 -7.46
N ALA A 162 15.58 -1.59 -6.21
CA ALA A 162 16.46 -2.26 -5.25
C ALA A 162 16.08 -3.73 -5.01
N TRP A 163 14.80 -4.08 -5.13
CA TRP A 163 14.30 -5.46 -4.99
C TRP A 163 14.83 -6.43 -6.04
N PHE A 164 15.25 -5.92 -7.19
CA PHE A 164 15.67 -6.72 -8.33
C PHE A 164 17.18 -6.80 -8.51
N LYS A 165 17.93 -6.08 -7.65
CA LYS A 165 19.41 -6.11 -7.68
C LYS A 165 19.91 -7.45 -7.15
N PRO A 166 20.97 -8.04 -7.77
CA PRO A 166 21.72 -9.13 -7.15
C PRO A 166 22.18 -8.73 -5.74
N HIS A 167 22.32 -9.71 -4.85
CA HIS A 167 22.72 -9.52 -3.44
C HIS A 167 21.70 -8.77 -2.57
N MET A 168 20.54 -8.46 -3.11
CA MET A 168 19.43 -7.86 -2.37
C MET A 168 18.38 -8.93 -2.01
N LEU A 169 17.17 -8.47 -1.71
CA LEU A 169 16.08 -9.28 -1.18
C LEU A 169 15.67 -10.47 -2.05
N SER A 170 15.94 -10.42 -3.37
CA SER A 170 15.53 -11.46 -4.31
C SER A 170 16.34 -12.76 -4.18
N GLU A 171 17.56 -12.74 -3.65
CA GLU A 171 18.39 -13.96 -3.55
C GLU A 171 17.88 -14.92 -2.47
N ASP A 172 17.44 -14.38 -1.34
CA ASP A 172 16.89 -15.15 -0.22
C ASP A 172 15.36 -15.24 -0.23
N ALA A 173 14.70 -14.80 -1.29
CA ALA A 173 13.25 -14.85 -1.37
C ALA A 173 12.75 -16.29 -1.48
N GLU A 174 11.73 -16.60 -0.71
CA GLU A 174 10.96 -17.86 -0.88
C GLU A 174 10.08 -17.77 -2.12
N PHE A 175 9.89 -18.92 -2.79
CA PHE A 175 8.98 -19.05 -3.92
C PHE A 175 8.00 -20.22 -3.65
N PRO A 176 6.72 -20.12 -4.05
CA PRO A 176 6.09 -19.00 -4.76
C PRO A 176 6.07 -17.69 -3.96
N ASN A 177 6.15 -16.56 -4.64
CA ASN A 177 6.22 -15.26 -4.00
C ASN A 177 5.23 -14.27 -4.66
N PRO A 178 4.11 -13.94 -3.99
CA PRO A 178 3.12 -13.01 -4.52
C PRO A 178 3.65 -11.59 -4.72
N PHE A 179 4.58 -11.14 -3.87
CA PHE A 179 5.18 -9.81 -3.96
C PHE A 179 6.05 -9.67 -5.23
N LEU A 180 6.76 -10.72 -5.60
CA LEU A 180 7.52 -10.75 -6.86
C LEU A 180 6.64 -11.16 -8.06
N GLY A 181 5.37 -11.50 -7.83
CA GLY A 181 4.44 -11.93 -8.87
C GLY A 181 4.74 -13.32 -9.45
N VAL A 182 5.50 -14.13 -8.73
CA VAL A 182 5.90 -15.49 -9.13
C VAL A 182 5.06 -16.51 -8.39
N ASN A 183 4.21 -17.23 -9.12
CA ASN A 183 3.23 -18.17 -8.54
C ASN A 183 3.77 -19.59 -8.37
N SER A 184 4.92 -19.92 -8.95
CA SER A 184 5.54 -21.24 -8.86
C SER A 184 7.05 -21.13 -8.61
N ALA A 185 7.58 -22.00 -7.77
CA ALA A 185 9.02 -22.10 -7.52
C ALA A 185 9.80 -22.42 -8.81
N ASP A 186 9.19 -23.18 -9.74
CA ASP A 186 9.81 -23.57 -11.01
C ASP A 186 10.10 -22.37 -11.93
N HIS A 187 9.42 -21.25 -11.71
CA HIS A 187 9.64 -20.02 -12.49
C HIS A 187 10.76 -19.13 -11.94
N ARG A 188 11.43 -19.52 -10.85
CA ARG A 188 12.48 -18.73 -10.22
C ARG A 188 13.63 -18.39 -11.17
N GLY A 189 14.08 -19.35 -11.98
CA GLY A 189 15.15 -19.13 -12.95
C GLY A 189 14.77 -18.07 -13.97
N ARG A 190 13.61 -18.24 -14.62
CA ARG A 190 13.11 -17.27 -15.62
C ARG A 190 12.95 -15.87 -15.06
N TRP A 191 12.55 -15.75 -13.78
CA TRP A 191 12.40 -14.46 -13.13
C TRP A 191 13.75 -13.76 -12.95
N LYS A 192 14.82 -14.49 -12.61
CA LYS A 192 16.16 -13.91 -12.47
C LYS A 192 16.63 -13.22 -13.75
N ASP A 193 16.41 -13.86 -14.88
CA ASP A 193 16.91 -13.40 -16.20
C ASP A 193 15.95 -12.41 -16.88
N MET A 194 14.77 -12.15 -16.30
CA MET A 194 13.78 -11.26 -16.86
C MET A 194 14.24 -9.80 -16.79
N ALA A 195 13.95 -9.04 -17.86
CA ALA A 195 14.19 -7.59 -17.88
C ALA A 195 13.43 -6.87 -16.75
N PRO A 196 13.96 -5.74 -16.25
CA PRO A 196 13.34 -4.99 -15.14
C PRO A 196 11.86 -4.66 -15.36
N ALA A 197 11.47 -4.23 -16.56
CA ALA A 197 10.08 -3.96 -16.90
C ALA A 197 9.17 -5.19 -16.70
N GLY A 198 9.64 -6.36 -17.08
CA GLY A 198 8.92 -7.61 -16.87
C GLY A 198 8.77 -7.97 -15.39
N LYS A 199 9.80 -7.75 -14.56
CA LYS A 199 9.76 -7.94 -13.10
C LYS A 199 8.75 -7.00 -12.45
N CYS A 200 8.75 -5.73 -12.84
CA CYS A 200 7.77 -4.75 -12.39
C CYS A 200 6.33 -5.13 -12.80
N ALA A 201 6.15 -5.59 -14.05
CA ALA A 201 4.86 -6.06 -14.55
C ALA A 201 4.36 -7.29 -13.78
N LEU A 202 5.23 -8.24 -13.44
CA LEU A 202 4.89 -9.39 -12.59
C LEU A 202 4.45 -8.93 -11.19
N ARG A 203 5.16 -7.99 -10.59
CA ARG A 203 4.81 -7.43 -9.28
C ARG A 203 3.44 -6.75 -9.31
N TRP A 204 3.18 -5.91 -10.31
CA TRP A 204 1.86 -5.30 -10.52
C TRP A 204 0.76 -6.36 -10.70
N ARG A 205 1.00 -7.35 -11.57
CA ARG A 205 0.08 -8.46 -11.80
C ARG A 205 -0.23 -9.23 -10.51
N GLY A 206 0.79 -9.51 -9.70
CA GLY A 206 0.65 -10.15 -8.38
C GLY A 206 -0.24 -9.33 -7.45
N ALA A 207 -0.05 -8.00 -7.41
CA ALA A 207 -0.87 -7.09 -6.62
C ALA A 207 -2.34 -7.09 -7.08
N VAL A 208 -2.60 -7.03 -8.39
CA VAL A 208 -3.97 -7.08 -8.95
C VAL A 208 -4.65 -8.40 -8.62
N ARG A 209 -3.95 -9.53 -8.73
CA ARG A 209 -4.50 -10.85 -8.37
C ARG A 209 -4.83 -10.95 -6.89
N LEU A 210 -3.96 -10.45 -6.03
CA LEU A 210 -4.20 -10.41 -4.59
C LEU A 210 -5.38 -9.49 -4.26
N SER A 211 -5.46 -8.31 -4.89
CA SER A 211 -6.61 -7.40 -4.77
C SER A 211 -7.92 -8.07 -5.18
N ALA A 212 -7.92 -8.83 -6.26
CA ALA A 212 -9.08 -9.58 -6.72
C ALA A 212 -9.46 -10.72 -5.76
N ALA A 213 -8.49 -11.37 -5.12
CA ALA A 213 -8.75 -12.38 -4.09
C ALA A 213 -9.41 -11.75 -2.86
N LEU A 214 -8.87 -10.64 -2.35
CA LEU A 214 -9.44 -9.91 -1.21
C LEU A 214 -10.90 -9.47 -1.47
N ARG A 215 -11.20 -9.02 -2.69
CA ARG A 215 -12.58 -8.65 -3.07
C ARG A 215 -13.58 -9.82 -3.06
N ARG A 216 -13.11 -11.04 -3.24
CA ARG A 216 -13.98 -12.23 -3.15
C ARG A 216 -14.16 -12.74 -1.72
N GLU A 217 -13.17 -12.47 -0.86
CA GLU A 217 -13.11 -13.02 0.49
C GLU A 217 -13.69 -12.06 1.54
N LEU A 218 -13.62 -10.75 1.30
CA LEU A 218 -14.00 -9.75 2.28
C LEU A 218 -15.34 -9.11 1.95
N PRO A 219 -16.16 -8.80 2.98
CA PRO A 219 -17.40 -8.09 2.80
C PRO A 219 -17.16 -6.62 2.41
N ALA A 220 -18.18 -5.98 1.81
CA ALA A 220 -18.09 -4.60 1.33
C ALA A 220 -17.82 -3.58 2.46
N GLU A 221 -18.22 -3.90 3.68
CA GLU A 221 -17.99 -3.07 4.86
C GLU A 221 -16.52 -3.08 5.30
N GLN A 222 -15.73 -4.05 4.84
CA GLN A 222 -14.33 -4.20 5.22
C GLN A 222 -13.34 -3.84 4.13
N LEU A 223 -13.75 -3.87 2.85
CA LEU A 223 -12.89 -3.58 1.71
C LEU A 223 -13.56 -2.65 0.70
N LEU A 224 -12.97 -1.47 0.51
CA LEU A 224 -13.28 -0.55 -0.60
C LEU A 224 -12.22 -0.68 -1.70
N THR A 225 -12.63 -0.71 -2.96
CA THR A 225 -11.74 -0.68 -4.12
C THR A 225 -11.95 0.61 -4.90
N LEU A 226 -10.88 1.35 -5.14
CA LEU A 226 -10.86 2.57 -5.94
C LEU A 226 -9.95 2.39 -7.16
N ARG A 227 -10.25 3.10 -8.23
CA ARG A 227 -9.35 3.25 -9.37
C ARG A 227 -8.66 4.61 -9.29
N TYR A 228 -7.37 4.62 -9.54
CA TYR A 228 -6.57 5.85 -9.56
C TYR A 228 -7.12 6.85 -10.57
N GLU A 229 -7.48 6.37 -11.74
CA GLU A 229 -8.01 7.17 -12.85
C GLU A 229 -9.33 7.86 -12.46
N ASP A 230 -10.23 7.15 -11.77
CA ASP A 230 -11.52 7.68 -11.31
C ASP A 230 -11.31 8.70 -10.19
N MET A 231 -10.35 8.45 -9.29
CA MET A 231 -9.98 9.40 -8.23
C MET A 231 -9.49 10.75 -8.80
N LEU A 232 -8.84 10.73 -9.97
CA LEU A 232 -8.39 11.95 -10.63
C LEU A 232 -9.48 12.60 -11.48
N ALA A 233 -10.34 11.81 -12.10
CA ALA A 233 -11.43 12.31 -12.95
C ALA A 233 -12.56 12.94 -12.11
N ALA A 234 -12.92 12.32 -10.99
CA ALA A 234 -13.99 12.74 -10.10
C ALA A 234 -13.57 12.69 -8.62
N PRO A 235 -12.65 13.59 -8.17
CA PRO A 235 -12.09 13.54 -6.82
C PRO A 235 -13.15 13.65 -5.71
N GLY A 236 -14.23 14.42 -5.95
CA GLY A 236 -15.35 14.55 -5.01
C GLY A 236 -16.05 13.22 -4.78
N GLU A 237 -16.42 12.51 -5.84
CA GLU A 237 -17.11 11.21 -5.75
C GLU A 237 -16.21 10.17 -5.07
N ALA A 238 -14.94 10.16 -5.38
CA ALA A 238 -13.97 9.25 -4.73
C ALA A 238 -13.90 9.49 -3.21
N ILE A 239 -13.86 10.76 -2.78
CA ILE A 239 -13.85 11.10 -1.35
C ILE A 239 -15.19 10.82 -0.68
N ASP A 240 -16.31 11.02 -1.35
CA ASP A 240 -17.62 10.69 -0.83
C ASP A 240 -17.76 9.17 -0.61
N ALA A 241 -17.26 8.36 -1.54
CA ALA A 241 -17.18 6.91 -1.38
C ALA A 241 -16.32 6.50 -0.17
N VAL A 242 -15.15 7.13 0.01
CA VAL A 242 -14.29 6.89 1.17
C VAL A 242 -14.94 7.35 2.47
N SER A 243 -15.59 8.52 2.46
CA SER A 243 -16.29 9.06 3.63
C SER A 243 -17.43 8.16 4.08
N SER A 244 -18.21 7.66 3.12
CA SER A 244 -19.30 6.71 3.37
C SER A 244 -18.77 5.38 3.91
N PHE A 245 -17.73 4.83 3.29
CA PHE A 245 -17.07 3.59 3.72
C PHE A 245 -16.47 3.67 5.12
N LEU A 246 -15.87 4.81 5.48
CA LEU A 246 -15.27 5.04 6.79
C LEU A 246 -16.26 5.62 7.81
N GLU A 247 -17.51 5.90 7.42
CA GLU A 247 -18.55 6.51 8.26
C GLU A 247 -18.05 7.81 8.92
N THR A 248 -17.26 8.59 8.17
CA THR A 248 -16.68 9.85 8.66
C THR A 248 -16.29 10.78 7.52
N LYS A 249 -16.39 12.08 7.74
CA LYS A 249 -16.06 13.08 6.73
C LYS A 249 -14.55 13.14 6.48
N ILE A 250 -14.17 12.97 5.21
CA ILE A 250 -12.78 13.07 4.75
C ILE A 250 -12.56 14.40 4.03
N SER A 251 -11.39 15.00 4.22
CA SER A 251 -11.04 16.27 3.57
C SER A 251 -10.69 16.05 2.09
N THR A 252 -11.34 16.81 1.21
CA THR A 252 -11.06 16.79 -0.24
C THR A 252 -9.84 17.62 -0.62
N ILE A 253 -9.44 18.58 0.22
CA ILE A 253 -8.40 19.58 -0.10
C ILE A 253 -7.09 18.94 -0.55
N ALA A 254 -6.74 17.79 0.01
CA ALA A 254 -5.48 17.14 -0.29
C ALA A 254 -5.42 16.45 -1.67
N LEU A 255 -6.56 16.22 -2.31
CA LEU A 255 -6.61 15.67 -3.69
C LEU A 255 -6.47 16.76 -4.75
N TYR A 256 -6.73 18.03 -4.38
CA TYR A 256 -6.59 19.16 -5.28
C TYR A 256 -5.23 19.83 -5.09
N GLY A 257 -4.62 20.26 -6.17
CA GLY A 257 -3.37 21.04 -6.14
C GLY A 257 -2.08 20.24 -5.94
N THR A 258 -2.16 18.91 -5.89
CA THR A 258 -0.95 18.06 -5.88
C THR A 258 -0.59 17.69 -7.32
N ALA A 259 0.66 17.91 -7.71
CA ALA A 259 1.17 17.40 -8.99
C ALA A 259 1.20 15.86 -8.93
N VAL A 260 0.29 15.24 -9.66
CA VAL A 260 0.17 13.77 -9.72
C VAL A 260 0.41 13.25 -11.14
N PRO A 261 0.99 12.06 -11.32
CA PRO A 261 1.16 11.46 -12.62
C PRO A 261 -0.16 11.32 -13.37
N LYS A 262 -0.22 11.84 -14.59
CA LYS A 262 -1.42 11.74 -15.44
C LYS A 262 -1.59 10.31 -15.96
N PRO A 263 -2.81 9.76 -16.03
CA PRO A 263 -3.08 8.49 -16.69
C PRO A 263 -2.59 8.46 -18.13
N GLY A 264 -2.04 7.33 -18.55
CA GLY A 264 -1.50 7.14 -19.89
C GLY A 264 -0.11 7.76 -20.13
N GLY A 265 0.53 8.29 -19.09
CA GLY A 265 1.88 8.87 -19.16
C GLY A 265 2.96 7.86 -19.56
N TRP A 266 2.71 6.58 -19.38
CA TRP A 266 3.59 5.48 -19.77
C TRP A 266 4.00 5.53 -21.24
N ARG A 267 3.12 5.99 -22.14
CA ARG A 267 3.40 6.09 -23.59
C ARG A 267 4.62 6.95 -23.93
N LYS A 268 4.97 7.89 -23.06
CA LYS A 268 6.14 8.77 -23.23
C LYS A 268 7.34 8.33 -22.41
N ARG A 269 7.15 7.41 -21.45
CA ARG A 269 8.18 7.02 -20.48
C ARG A 269 8.72 5.62 -20.65
N LEU A 270 7.92 4.70 -21.20
CA LEU A 270 8.39 3.34 -21.49
C LEU A 270 8.99 3.29 -22.90
N ALA A 271 10.12 2.60 -23.02
CA ALA A 271 10.63 2.20 -24.33
C ALA A 271 9.65 1.23 -25.01
N PRO A 272 9.53 1.22 -26.35
CA PRO A 272 8.57 0.33 -27.04
C PRO A 272 8.68 -1.14 -26.63
N ALA A 273 9.89 -1.67 -26.51
CA ALA A 273 10.13 -3.06 -26.10
C ALA A 273 9.67 -3.34 -24.65
N ASP A 274 9.84 -2.36 -23.73
CA ASP A 274 9.36 -2.48 -22.36
C ASP A 274 7.84 -2.43 -22.32
N ALA A 275 7.20 -1.54 -23.08
CA ALA A 275 5.74 -1.45 -23.15
C ALA A 275 5.14 -2.76 -23.66
N GLU A 276 5.69 -3.34 -24.75
CA GLU A 276 5.27 -4.64 -25.29
C GLU A 276 5.42 -5.76 -24.25
N LEU A 277 6.54 -5.78 -23.51
CA LEU A 277 6.77 -6.77 -22.46
C LEU A 277 5.75 -6.63 -21.31
N VAL A 278 5.46 -5.40 -20.87
CA VAL A 278 4.46 -5.12 -19.84
C VAL A 278 3.07 -5.58 -20.27
N GLU A 279 2.67 -5.26 -21.51
CA GLU A 279 1.39 -5.69 -22.07
C GLU A 279 1.31 -7.21 -22.20
N LYS A 280 2.39 -7.87 -22.61
CA LYS A 280 2.46 -9.34 -22.68
C LYS A 280 2.31 -9.98 -21.32
N VAL A 281 3.01 -9.49 -20.29
CA VAL A 281 2.99 -10.04 -18.93
C VAL A 281 1.66 -9.77 -18.22
N GLY A 282 1.10 -8.58 -18.41
CA GLY A 282 -0.12 -8.12 -17.73
C GLY A 282 -1.40 -8.25 -18.53
N ARG A 283 -1.38 -8.88 -19.71
CA ARG A 283 -2.49 -8.92 -20.67
C ARG A 283 -3.85 -9.21 -20.07
N ASP A 284 -3.93 -10.29 -19.30
CA ASP A 284 -5.21 -10.74 -18.73
C ASP A 284 -5.76 -9.75 -17.72
N GLU A 285 -4.89 -9.21 -16.86
CA GLU A 285 -5.28 -8.26 -15.82
C GLU A 285 -5.62 -6.88 -16.42
N LEU A 286 -4.85 -6.41 -17.39
CA LEU A 286 -5.17 -5.18 -18.14
C LEU A 286 -6.55 -5.29 -18.81
N SER A 287 -6.80 -6.40 -19.50
CA SER A 287 -8.09 -6.64 -20.16
C SER A 287 -9.25 -6.70 -19.17
N ARG A 288 -9.11 -7.47 -18.08
CA ARG A 288 -10.16 -7.61 -17.03
C ARG A 288 -10.47 -6.30 -16.32
N LEU A 289 -9.48 -5.42 -16.20
CA LEU A 289 -9.64 -4.10 -15.59
C LEU A 289 -10.07 -3.03 -16.59
N GLY A 290 -10.22 -3.37 -17.88
CA GLY A 290 -10.66 -2.45 -18.93
C GLY A 290 -9.59 -1.47 -19.41
N TYR A 291 -8.32 -1.70 -19.14
CA TYR A 291 -7.20 -0.93 -19.67
C TYR A 291 -6.87 -1.40 -21.10
N ARG A 292 -7.11 -0.52 -22.06
CA ARG A 292 -6.87 -0.77 -23.50
C ARG A 292 -5.63 -0.04 -24.03
#